data_e1edd9a67190c6bcf434c54914a08475
#
_entry.id   e1edd9a67190c6bcf434c54914a08475
#
_cell.length_a   1.000
_cell.length_b   1.000
_cell.length_c   1.000
_cell.angle_alpha   90.00
_cell.angle_beta   90.00
_cell.angle_gamma   90.00
#
_symmetry.space_group_name_H-M   'P 1'
#
loop_
_entity.id
_entity.type
_entity.pdbx_description
1 polymer ?
#
loop_
_entity_poly.entity_id
_entity_poly.type
_entity_poly.pdbx_seq_one_letter_code
_entity_poly.pdbx_strand_id
1 'polypeptide(L)'
;MESRKKFSALAALIGIVCANGAYACTGITLKSKDNGVVTARTIEWGESEMENMYTIVPRGYIQQSMLPNGDTGGLTFSSMYGYVGLAVVQPGWVVDGMNEAGLSAGLFYFPGYGQYPEYNPSDAARTISDFQLVSWILSRFSTVDQVRAAINNIRVTSIDPRASTAHWRVTDASGAQIIIEITNGRANVYDSKLGVLTNSPDYPWQLRNLNNYVNLIPGTAGPVQFGPITLRAFGAGSGFLGLPGDFTPPSRFVRAAFLQNYSIQQDTSYDSAMQAFHILNNFDVPLGTEYAPGRAPVNMPSATQWTIATDMHDKVVYYNTMYNRTLRSIDLNKIDFANIAFQSHPLDTVRAETIIPVQINGAPTNR
;
A
#
# COMPACT_ATOMS: atom_id res chain seq x y z
N MET A 1 -34.38 -7.34 -9.74
CA MET A 1 -33.94 -8.72 -9.47
C MET A 1 -32.45 -8.93 -9.73
N GLU A 2 -31.88 -8.29 -10.71
CA GLU A 2 -30.43 -8.33 -11.03
C GLU A 2 -29.52 -7.67 -9.96
N SER A 3 -30.00 -6.57 -9.37
CA SER A 3 -29.32 -5.88 -8.27
C SER A 3 -29.16 -6.75 -7.01
N ARG A 4 -30.17 -7.56 -6.67
CA ARG A 4 -30.09 -8.48 -5.51
C ARG A 4 -29.11 -9.67 -5.74
N LYS A 5 -28.94 -10.12 -6.99
CA LYS A 5 -27.98 -11.20 -7.31
C LYS A 5 -26.53 -10.71 -7.26
N LYS A 6 -26.27 -9.46 -7.70
CA LYS A 6 -24.93 -8.83 -7.56
C LYS A 6 -24.58 -8.58 -6.10
N PHE A 7 -25.57 -8.25 -5.28
CA PHE A 7 -25.41 -8.03 -3.85
C PHE A 7 -25.09 -9.34 -3.08
N SER A 8 -25.72 -10.46 -3.47
CA SER A 8 -25.43 -11.77 -2.87
C SER A 8 -24.03 -12.28 -3.23
N ALA A 9 -23.52 -11.96 -4.42
CA ALA A 9 -22.14 -12.27 -4.80
C ALA A 9 -21.13 -11.37 -4.07
N LEU A 10 -21.46 -10.09 -3.87
CA LEU A 10 -20.64 -9.14 -3.09
C LEU A 10 -20.58 -9.54 -1.61
N ALA A 11 -21.72 -9.90 -1.01
CA ALA A 11 -21.79 -10.38 0.37
C ALA A 11 -21.04 -11.72 0.57
N ALA A 12 -21.00 -12.58 -0.44
CA ALA A 12 -20.24 -13.82 -0.40
C ALA A 12 -18.72 -13.56 -0.50
N LEU A 13 -18.27 -12.59 -1.31
CA LEU A 13 -16.86 -12.21 -1.38
C LEU A 13 -16.39 -11.50 -0.10
N ILE A 14 -17.21 -10.58 0.44
CA ILE A 14 -16.89 -9.86 1.69
C ILE A 14 -16.98 -10.80 2.90
N GLY A 15 -17.83 -11.81 2.88
CA GLY A 15 -17.93 -12.82 3.93
C GLY A 15 -16.67 -13.68 4.13
N ILE A 16 -15.79 -13.76 3.13
CA ILE A 16 -14.49 -14.47 3.19
C ILE A 16 -13.44 -13.64 3.94
N VAL A 17 -13.58 -12.30 3.95
CA VAL A 17 -12.65 -11.36 4.61
C VAL A 17 -12.65 -11.49 6.14
N CYS A 18 -13.72 -12.00 6.74
CA CYS A 18 -13.89 -12.05 8.20
C CYS A 18 -13.24 -13.24 8.91
N ALA A 19 -12.58 -14.12 8.20
CA ALA A 19 -11.90 -15.26 8.79
C ALA A 19 -10.40 -14.95 8.88
N ASN A 20 -9.91 -14.51 10.04
CA ASN A 20 -8.50 -14.49 10.49
C ASN A 20 -7.41 -14.81 9.43
N GLY A 21 -7.56 -14.32 8.21
CA GLY A 21 -6.58 -14.45 7.16
C GLY A 21 -5.34 -13.60 7.49
N ALA A 22 -4.18 -14.04 7.06
CA ALA A 22 -2.97 -13.24 7.15
C ALA A 22 -3.05 -12.14 6.08
N TYR A 23 -3.21 -10.91 6.52
CA TYR A 23 -3.25 -9.73 5.66
C TYR A 23 -2.10 -8.82 6.02
N ALA A 24 -1.26 -8.57 5.06
CA ALA A 24 -0.06 -7.79 5.27
C ALA A 24 0.01 -6.65 4.25
N CYS A 25 0.63 -5.58 4.64
CA CYS A 25 0.96 -4.45 3.77
C CYS A 25 2.24 -3.83 4.30
N THR A 26 3.17 -3.49 3.43
CA THR A 26 4.39 -2.79 3.83
C THR A 26 4.58 -1.58 2.94
N GLY A 27 4.55 -0.38 3.53
CA GLY A 27 4.76 0.88 2.83
C GLY A 27 6.04 1.57 3.26
N ILE A 28 6.74 2.15 2.31
CA ILE A 28 7.98 2.94 2.47
C ILE A 28 7.86 4.25 1.70
N THR A 29 8.76 5.20 2.01
CA THR A 29 8.86 6.48 1.29
C THR A 29 10.33 6.85 1.14
N LEU A 30 10.78 7.04 -0.09
CA LEU A 30 12.14 7.43 -0.41
C LEU A 30 12.17 8.88 -0.92
N LYS A 31 13.30 9.55 -0.68
CA LYS A 31 13.57 10.88 -1.22
C LYS A 31 14.88 10.82 -2.00
N SER A 32 14.86 11.33 -3.22
CA SER A 32 16.04 11.45 -4.08
C SER A 32 16.79 12.78 -3.88
N LYS A 33 18.00 12.88 -4.43
CA LYS A 33 18.82 14.11 -4.33
C LYS A 33 18.28 15.24 -5.19
N ASP A 34 17.52 14.94 -6.24
CA ASP A 34 16.77 15.90 -7.05
C ASP A 34 15.47 16.41 -6.40
N ASN A 35 15.29 16.12 -5.09
CA ASN A 35 14.10 16.41 -4.30
C ASN A 35 12.84 15.62 -4.70
N GLY A 36 12.98 14.58 -5.49
CA GLY A 36 11.88 13.67 -5.80
C GLY A 36 11.42 12.91 -4.55
N VAL A 37 10.12 12.63 -4.51
CA VAL A 37 9.48 11.84 -3.46
C VAL A 37 8.80 10.62 -4.09
N VAL A 38 9.14 9.45 -3.61
CA VAL A 38 8.58 8.18 -4.07
C VAL A 38 7.95 7.46 -2.89
N THR A 39 6.65 7.19 -2.98
CA THR A 39 6.00 6.25 -2.06
C THR A 39 5.92 4.89 -2.72
N ALA A 40 6.12 3.84 -1.94
CA ALA A 40 5.99 2.48 -2.47
C ALA A 40 5.37 1.56 -1.43
N ARG A 41 4.75 0.47 -1.89
CA ARG A 41 4.20 -0.55 -1.00
C ARG A 41 4.01 -1.89 -1.67
N THR A 42 3.91 -2.93 -0.85
CA THR A 42 3.35 -4.24 -1.19
C THR A 42 1.90 -4.35 -0.71
N ILE A 43 1.10 -5.18 -1.33
CA ILE A 43 -0.19 -5.64 -0.81
C ILE A 43 -0.20 -7.15 -0.74
N GLU A 44 -0.42 -7.66 0.44
CA GLU A 44 -0.57 -9.08 0.70
C GLU A 44 -2.02 -9.39 1.06
N TRP A 45 -2.56 -10.40 0.41
CA TRP A 45 -3.92 -10.84 0.64
C TRP A 45 -4.01 -12.35 0.51
N GLY A 46 -4.66 -12.99 1.48
CA GLY A 46 -4.83 -14.43 1.51
C GLY A 46 -6.21 -14.88 1.06
N GLU A 47 -6.32 -16.18 0.78
CA GLU A 47 -7.56 -16.92 0.50
C GLU A 47 -8.26 -16.61 -0.82
N SER A 48 -7.99 -15.48 -1.48
CA SER A 48 -8.58 -15.13 -2.78
C SER A 48 -7.75 -14.12 -3.59
N GLU A 49 -7.99 -14.08 -4.88
CA GLU A 49 -7.58 -12.94 -5.71
C GLU A 49 -8.50 -11.75 -5.45
N MET A 50 -7.95 -10.55 -5.43
CA MET A 50 -8.73 -9.32 -5.20
C MET A 50 -9.28 -8.69 -6.48
N GLU A 51 -9.24 -9.38 -7.62
CA GLU A 51 -9.58 -8.77 -8.92
C GLU A 51 -8.88 -7.42 -9.11
N ASN A 52 -7.55 -7.45 -8.99
CA ASN A 52 -6.72 -6.25 -8.99
C ASN A 52 -6.76 -5.53 -10.34
N MET A 53 -7.00 -4.22 -10.31
CA MET A 53 -7.12 -3.38 -11.49
C MET A 53 -6.50 -2.00 -11.27
N TYR A 54 -6.18 -1.29 -12.35
CA TYR A 54 -5.96 0.15 -12.28
C TYR A 54 -7.14 0.91 -12.85
N THR A 55 -7.41 2.08 -12.29
CA THR A 55 -8.46 2.98 -12.74
C THR A 55 -7.87 4.33 -13.11
N ILE A 56 -8.40 4.92 -14.18
CA ILE A 56 -8.12 6.30 -14.59
C ILE A 56 -9.40 7.11 -14.41
N VAL A 57 -9.34 8.06 -13.51
CA VAL A 57 -10.50 8.88 -13.13
C VAL A 57 -10.31 10.30 -13.62
N PRO A 58 -11.18 10.80 -14.54
CA PRO A 58 -11.07 12.13 -15.10
C PRO A 58 -11.48 13.22 -14.09
N ARG A 59 -11.12 14.46 -14.39
CA ARG A 59 -11.71 15.64 -13.72
C ARG A 59 -13.22 15.68 -13.91
N GLY A 60 -13.94 16.16 -12.93
CA GLY A 60 -15.41 16.26 -12.97
C GLY A 60 -16.16 14.95 -12.76
N TYR A 61 -15.47 13.82 -12.64
CA TYR A 61 -16.13 12.54 -12.39
C TYR A 61 -16.82 12.54 -11.02
N ILE A 62 -18.12 12.23 -11.02
CA ILE A 62 -18.93 12.23 -9.81
C ILE A 62 -18.95 10.82 -9.21
N GLN A 63 -18.63 10.74 -7.93
CA GLN A 63 -18.65 9.51 -7.15
C GLN A 63 -19.59 9.67 -5.96
N GLN A 64 -20.29 8.61 -5.62
CA GLN A 64 -21.11 8.53 -4.41
C GLN A 64 -20.63 7.37 -3.55
N SER A 65 -20.43 7.65 -2.27
CA SER A 65 -20.01 6.61 -1.35
C SER A 65 -21.14 5.63 -1.05
N MET A 66 -20.72 4.38 -0.87
CA MET A 66 -21.56 3.34 -0.29
C MET A 66 -21.69 3.56 1.22
N LEU A 67 -22.81 3.15 1.74
CA LEU A 67 -23.12 3.10 3.16
C LEU A 67 -23.02 1.66 3.69
N PRO A 68 -23.05 1.46 5.01
CA PRO A 68 -23.08 0.11 5.59
C PRO A 68 -24.20 -0.74 4.97
N ASN A 69 -23.96 -2.03 4.83
CA ASN A 69 -24.82 -3.00 4.16
C ASN A 69 -24.99 -2.76 2.65
N GLY A 70 -24.14 -1.91 2.04
CA GLY A 70 -24.13 -1.65 0.60
C GLY A 70 -25.20 -0.70 0.12
N ASP A 71 -25.89 -0.01 0.99
CA ASP A 71 -26.84 1.04 0.60
C ASP A 71 -26.08 2.17 -0.13
N THR A 72 -26.79 2.83 -1.06
CA THR A 72 -26.31 4.05 -1.72
C THR A 72 -26.79 5.27 -0.99
N GLY A 73 -26.14 6.42 -1.17
CA GLY A 73 -26.57 7.70 -0.55
C GLY A 73 -25.57 8.29 0.44
N GLY A 74 -24.37 7.74 0.48
CA GLY A 74 -23.26 8.33 1.23
C GLY A 74 -22.74 9.64 0.59
N LEU A 75 -21.60 10.11 1.08
CA LEU A 75 -20.95 11.33 0.61
C LEU A 75 -20.80 11.30 -0.92
N THR A 76 -21.33 12.36 -1.56
CA THR A 76 -21.14 12.59 -2.99
C THR A 76 -20.02 13.60 -3.20
N PHE A 77 -19.09 13.30 -4.09
CA PHE A 77 -17.96 14.17 -4.41
C PHE A 77 -17.60 14.07 -5.90
N SER A 78 -17.05 15.16 -6.42
CA SER A 78 -16.54 15.20 -7.80
C SER A 78 -15.02 15.33 -7.78
N SER A 79 -14.36 14.76 -8.78
CA SER A 79 -12.91 14.84 -8.93
C SER A 79 -12.51 16.24 -9.42
N MET A 80 -11.92 17.04 -8.53
CA MET A 80 -11.24 18.30 -8.89
C MET A 80 -9.93 17.99 -9.61
N TYR A 81 -9.27 16.92 -9.20
CA TYR A 81 -8.05 16.40 -9.82
C TYR A 81 -8.34 15.05 -10.44
N GLY A 82 -7.85 14.83 -11.66
CA GLY A 82 -7.78 13.51 -12.24
C GLY A 82 -6.73 12.66 -11.52
N TYR A 83 -6.94 11.34 -11.47
CA TYR A 83 -6.01 10.47 -10.79
C TYR A 83 -5.93 9.07 -11.42
N VAL A 84 -4.84 8.39 -11.12
CA VAL A 84 -4.65 6.95 -11.37
C VAL A 84 -4.66 6.25 -10.03
N GLY A 85 -5.48 5.22 -9.91
CA GLY A 85 -5.59 4.40 -8.70
C GLY A 85 -5.47 2.91 -8.98
N LEU A 86 -4.85 2.17 -8.07
CA LEU A 86 -4.95 0.72 -8.02
C LEU A 86 -6.15 0.36 -7.15
N ALA A 87 -7.08 -0.38 -7.73
CA ALA A 87 -8.33 -0.76 -7.10
C ALA A 87 -8.42 -2.27 -6.93
N VAL A 88 -9.22 -2.70 -5.98
CA VAL A 88 -9.47 -4.10 -5.65
C VAL A 88 -10.97 -4.36 -5.69
N VAL A 89 -11.37 -5.55 -6.14
CA VAL A 89 -12.76 -6.05 -6.18
C VAL A 89 -13.64 -5.27 -7.16
N GLN A 90 -13.62 -3.93 -7.10
CA GLN A 90 -14.38 -3.08 -8.02
C GLN A 90 -13.68 -1.74 -8.27
N PRO A 91 -13.91 -1.09 -9.41
CA PRO A 91 -13.16 0.09 -9.85
C PRO A 91 -13.18 1.29 -8.88
N GLY A 92 -14.24 1.41 -8.07
CA GLY A 92 -14.38 2.51 -7.09
C GLY A 92 -13.64 2.27 -5.77
N TRP A 93 -13.10 1.07 -5.54
CA TRP A 93 -12.37 0.71 -4.31
C TRP A 93 -10.86 0.86 -4.52
N VAL A 94 -10.44 2.09 -4.63
CA VAL A 94 -9.03 2.45 -4.80
C VAL A 94 -8.31 2.32 -3.47
N VAL A 95 -7.26 1.50 -3.46
CA VAL A 95 -6.46 1.22 -2.24
C VAL A 95 -5.08 1.85 -2.28
N ASP A 96 -4.63 2.31 -3.44
CA ASP A 96 -3.40 3.11 -3.60
C ASP A 96 -3.48 3.93 -4.88
N GLY A 97 -2.76 5.05 -4.97
CA GLY A 97 -2.71 5.85 -6.19
C GLY A 97 -2.14 7.24 -6.01
N MET A 98 -2.19 8.00 -7.11
CA MET A 98 -1.71 9.37 -7.18
C MET A 98 -2.60 10.21 -8.10
N ASN A 99 -2.85 11.46 -7.72
CA ASN A 99 -3.50 12.42 -8.60
C ASN A 99 -2.50 13.29 -9.40
N GLU A 100 -3.01 14.00 -10.38
CA GLU A 100 -2.22 14.86 -11.27
C GLU A 100 -1.52 16.03 -10.56
N ALA A 101 -1.92 16.36 -9.33
CA ALA A 101 -1.23 17.35 -8.50
C ALA A 101 -0.02 16.74 -7.75
N GLY A 102 0.17 15.43 -7.81
CA GLY A 102 1.26 14.73 -7.10
C GLY A 102 0.93 14.39 -5.65
N LEU A 103 -0.35 14.34 -5.26
CA LEU A 103 -0.77 13.79 -3.99
C LEU A 103 -0.97 12.27 -4.15
N SER A 104 -0.31 11.49 -3.28
CA SER A 104 -0.47 10.03 -3.18
C SER A 104 -1.22 9.66 -1.91
N ALA A 105 -2.10 8.65 -2.00
CA ALA A 105 -2.81 8.10 -0.86
C ALA A 105 -2.89 6.58 -0.96
N GLY A 106 -2.76 5.89 0.19
CA GLY A 106 -2.85 4.43 0.26
C GLY A 106 -3.58 3.95 1.50
N LEU A 107 -4.38 2.89 1.34
CA LEU A 107 -5.11 2.18 2.39
C LEU A 107 -4.29 0.98 2.85
N PHE A 108 -4.21 0.76 4.16
CA PHE A 108 -3.56 -0.38 4.78
C PHE A 108 -4.53 -1.03 5.79
N TYR A 109 -4.52 -2.35 5.86
CA TYR A 109 -5.37 -3.09 6.78
C TYR A 109 -4.95 -2.87 8.23
N PHE A 110 -5.92 -2.63 9.14
CA PHE A 110 -5.66 -2.22 10.52
C PHE A 110 -6.52 -3.00 11.53
N PRO A 111 -6.41 -4.34 11.57
CA PRO A 111 -7.28 -5.19 12.37
C PRO A 111 -7.03 -5.05 13.86
N GLY A 112 -8.12 -5.07 14.64
CA GLY A 112 -8.08 -5.15 16.09
C GLY A 112 -7.73 -3.85 16.82
N TYR A 113 -7.35 -2.80 16.11
CA TYR A 113 -6.98 -1.50 16.68
C TYR A 113 -7.87 -0.34 16.17
N GLY A 114 -8.27 -0.39 14.91
CA GLY A 114 -9.21 0.58 14.38
C GLY A 114 -10.61 0.40 14.96
N GLN A 115 -11.31 1.53 15.15
CA GLN A 115 -12.69 1.53 15.56
C GLN A 115 -13.38 2.75 14.92
N TYR A 116 -14.20 2.48 13.90
CA TYR A 116 -15.01 3.50 13.26
C TYR A 116 -16.16 3.93 14.16
N PRO A 117 -16.70 5.16 14.00
CA PRO A 117 -17.93 5.55 14.66
C PRO A 117 -19.09 4.68 14.16
N GLU A 118 -20.08 4.45 15.03
CA GLU A 118 -21.33 3.83 14.61
C GLU A 118 -21.99 4.67 13.50
N TYR A 119 -22.53 3.99 12.50
CA TYR A 119 -23.25 4.65 11.42
C TYR A 119 -24.55 5.25 11.93
N ASN A 120 -24.74 6.52 11.65
CA ASN A 120 -26.00 7.23 11.91
C ASN A 120 -26.60 7.70 10.57
N PRO A 121 -27.84 7.30 10.22
CA PRO A 121 -28.48 7.74 8.98
C PRO A 121 -28.58 9.26 8.80
N SER A 122 -28.64 10.03 9.89
CA SER A 122 -28.62 11.51 9.81
C SER A 122 -27.30 12.07 9.28
N ASP A 123 -26.23 11.28 9.33
CA ASP A 123 -24.90 11.64 8.86
C ASP A 123 -24.60 11.09 7.43
N ALA A 124 -25.57 10.45 6.78
CA ALA A 124 -25.35 9.78 5.49
C ALA A 124 -24.64 10.66 4.46
N ALA A 125 -25.05 11.92 4.30
CA ALA A 125 -24.49 12.85 3.33
C ALA A 125 -23.00 13.19 3.57
N ARG A 126 -22.44 12.91 4.75
CA ARG A 126 -21.02 13.07 5.09
C ARG A 126 -20.33 11.75 5.42
N THR A 127 -21.01 10.62 5.24
CA THR A 127 -20.47 9.28 5.50
C THR A 127 -19.79 8.74 4.25
N ILE A 128 -18.57 8.25 4.42
CA ILE A 128 -17.77 7.64 3.37
C ILE A 128 -17.32 6.23 3.79
N SER A 129 -17.37 5.30 2.85
CA SER A 129 -16.80 3.97 3.02
C SER A 129 -15.27 4.04 3.15
N ASP A 130 -14.71 3.23 4.02
CA ASP A 130 -13.27 3.07 4.21
C ASP A 130 -12.53 2.74 2.89
N PHE A 131 -13.10 1.89 2.03
CA PHE A 131 -12.54 1.58 0.71
C PHE A 131 -12.65 2.73 -0.32
N GLN A 132 -13.42 3.77 -0.03
CA GLN A 132 -13.56 4.93 -0.93
C GLN A 132 -12.84 6.18 -0.41
N LEU A 133 -12.22 6.11 0.77
CA LEU A 133 -11.53 7.27 1.34
C LEU A 133 -10.32 7.69 0.48
N VAL A 134 -9.56 6.74 -0.09
CA VAL A 134 -8.46 7.04 -1.01
C VAL A 134 -8.97 7.79 -2.24
N SER A 135 -10.07 7.32 -2.85
CA SER A 135 -10.70 7.98 -4.00
C SER A 135 -11.10 9.43 -3.69
N TRP A 136 -11.68 9.67 -2.49
CA TRP A 136 -12.04 11.02 -2.06
C TRP A 136 -10.81 11.91 -1.85
N ILE A 137 -9.76 11.39 -1.22
CA ILE A 137 -8.51 12.13 -1.01
C ILE A 137 -7.90 12.53 -2.36
N LEU A 138 -7.72 11.58 -3.28
CA LEU A 138 -7.13 11.84 -4.59
C LEU A 138 -7.97 12.77 -5.45
N SER A 139 -9.31 12.69 -5.34
CA SER A 139 -10.25 13.55 -6.07
C SER A 139 -10.22 15.00 -5.62
N ARG A 140 -9.99 15.27 -4.33
CA ARG A 140 -10.34 16.56 -3.74
C ARG A 140 -9.15 17.43 -3.35
N PHE A 141 -7.98 16.83 -3.09
CA PHE A 141 -6.88 17.54 -2.45
C PHE A 141 -5.59 17.44 -3.26
N SER A 142 -4.71 18.41 -3.05
CA SER A 142 -3.36 18.43 -3.63
C SER A 142 -2.26 18.44 -2.59
N THR A 143 -2.60 18.68 -1.31
CA THR A 143 -1.62 18.72 -0.22
C THR A 143 -2.11 17.96 1.01
N VAL A 144 -1.16 17.50 1.80
CA VAL A 144 -1.39 16.83 3.10
C VAL A 144 -2.17 17.74 4.06
N ASP A 145 -1.87 19.04 4.09
CA ASP A 145 -2.55 19.98 5.01
C ASP A 145 -4.03 20.12 4.67
N GLN A 146 -4.39 20.11 3.38
CA GLN A 146 -5.80 20.13 2.98
C GLN A 146 -6.54 18.88 3.46
N VAL A 147 -5.92 17.69 3.36
CA VAL A 147 -6.51 16.44 3.87
C VAL A 147 -6.67 16.51 5.39
N ARG A 148 -5.64 16.96 6.10
CA ARG A 148 -5.67 17.14 7.56
C ARG A 148 -6.82 18.04 8.02
N ALA A 149 -7.04 19.14 7.32
CA ALA A 149 -8.12 20.07 7.63
C ALA A 149 -9.52 19.50 7.35
N ALA A 150 -9.63 18.60 6.36
CA ALA A 150 -10.91 18.10 5.88
C ALA A 150 -11.37 16.79 6.53
N ILE A 151 -10.46 15.94 7.00
CA ILE A 151 -10.76 14.55 7.42
C ILE A 151 -11.80 14.48 8.56
N ASN A 152 -11.83 15.46 9.45
CA ASN A 152 -12.77 15.50 10.56
C ASN A 152 -14.19 15.96 10.15
N ASN A 153 -14.37 16.44 8.92
CA ASN A 153 -15.68 16.88 8.41
C ASN A 153 -16.50 15.70 7.85
N ILE A 154 -15.89 14.55 7.66
CA ILE A 154 -16.53 13.34 7.16
C ILE A 154 -16.62 12.27 8.26
N ARG A 155 -17.42 11.23 8.00
CA ARG A 155 -17.52 10.03 8.83
C ARG A 155 -17.12 8.82 8.01
N VAL A 156 -16.01 8.19 8.39
CA VAL A 156 -15.60 6.94 7.76
C VAL A 156 -16.31 5.78 8.43
N THR A 157 -16.82 4.86 7.63
CA THR A 157 -17.50 3.65 8.10
C THR A 157 -17.09 2.44 7.28
N SER A 158 -17.19 1.24 7.86
CA SER A 158 -17.01 0.01 7.09
C SER A 158 -18.23 -0.24 6.20
N ILE A 159 -18.00 -0.77 5.01
CA ILE A 159 -19.08 -1.25 4.13
C ILE A 159 -19.74 -2.49 4.75
N ASP A 160 -18.93 -3.38 5.31
CA ASP A 160 -19.39 -4.55 6.03
C ASP A 160 -18.90 -4.46 7.48
N PRO A 161 -19.80 -4.34 8.47
CA PRO A 161 -19.42 -4.26 9.89
C PRO A 161 -18.63 -5.47 10.41
N ARG A 162 -18.65 -6.60 9.69
CA ARG A 162 -17.88 -7.79 10.00
C ARG A 162 -16.44 -7.71 9.48
N ALA A 163 -16.19 -6.82 8.51
CA ALA A 163 -14.85 -6.56 8.02
C ALA A 163 -14.04 -5.81 9.09
N SER A 164 -12.73 -5.98 9.04
CA SER A 164 -11.85 -5.22 9.91
C SER A 164 -11.63 -3.81 9.35
N THR A 165 -10.96 -2.98 10.15
CA THR A 165 -10.71 -1.58 9.82
C THR A 165 -9.46 -1.39 8.97
N ALA A 166 -9.30 -0.18 8.44
CA ALA A 166 -8.13 0.28 7.73
C ALA A 166 -7.53 1.54 8.37
N HIS A 167 -6.30 1.85 8.00
CA HIS A 167 -5.65 3.14 8.21
C HIS A 167 -4.98 3.60 6.91
N TRP A 168 -4.63 4.88 6.83
CA TRP A 168 -4.22 5.47 5.55
C TRP A 168 -2.93 6.25 5.68
N ARG A 169 -2.11 6.17 4.63
CA ARG A 169 -0.96 7.04 4.41
C ARG A 169 -1.33 8.05 3.32
N VAL A 170 -1.03 9.33 3.55
CA VAL A 170 -1.16 10.38 2.54
C VAL A 170 0.16 11.14 2.46
N THR A 171 0.65 11.35 1.24
CA THR A 171 1.93 12.02 0.98
C THR A 171 1.75 13.00 -0.18
N ASP A 172 2.29 14.19 -0.08
CA ASP A 172 2.30 15.14 -1.20
C ASP A 172 3.70 15.33 -1.81
N ALA A 173 3.77 16.02 -2.93
CA ALA A 173 5.01 16.23 -3.69
C ALA A 173 6.10 16.98 -2.91
N SER A 174 5.78 17.68 -1.82
CA SER A 174 6.78 18.30 -0.94
C SER A 174 7.47 17.27 -0.02
N GLY A 175 6.92 16.06 0.04
CA GLY A 175 7.33 15.00 0.95
C GLY A 175 6.74 15.14 2.36
N ALA A 176 5.77 16.05 2.56
CA ALA A 176 4.93 16.02 3.74
C ALA A 176 4.10 14.75 3.74
N GLN A 177 4.01 14.09 4.88
CA GLN A 177 3.30 12.81 4.99
C GLN A 177 2.56 12.70 6.30
N ILE A 178 1.33 12.17 6.24
CA ILE A 178 0.51 11.84 7.41
C ILE A 178 0.03 10.40 7.37
N ILE A 179 -0.19 9.87 8.57
CA ILE A 179 -0.92 8.63 8.81
C ILE A 179 -2.25 9.00 9.47
N ILE A 180 -3.34 8.43 8.95
CA ILE A 180 -4.69 8.61 9.48
C ILE A 180 -5.14 7.29 10.07
N GLU A 181 -5.42 7.26 11.36
CA GLU A 181 -5.97 6.12 12.10
C GLU A 181 -7.27 6.51 12.77
N ILE A 182 -8.31 5.71 12.58
CA ILE A 182 -9.58 5.95 13.26
C ILE A 182 -9.69 4.99 14.43
N THR A 183 -9.55 5.56 15.64
CA THR A 183 -9.65 4.83 16.91
C THR A 183 -10.64 5.54 17.82
N ASN A 184 -11.44 4.77 18.56
CA ASN A 184 -12.52 5.31 19.39
C ASN A 184 -13.46 6.26 18.64
N GLY A 185 -13.79 5.93 17.39
CA GLY A 185 -14.70 6.71 16.55
C GLY A 185 -14.15 8.06 16.07
N ARG A 186 -12.85 8.34 16.22
CA ARG A 186 -12.22 9.62 15.86
C ARG A 186 -11.01 9.40 14.95
N ALA A 187 -10.84 10.29 13.99
CA ALA A 187 -9.65 10.32 13.16
C ALA A 187 -8.49 10.95 13.94
N ASN A 188 -7.43 10.17 14.11
CA ASN A 188 -6.15 10.63 14.64
C ASN A 188 -5.19 10.78 13.47
N VAL A 189 -4.56 11.94 13.35
CA VAL A 189 -3.67 12.28 12.25
C VAL A 189 -2.28 12.49 12.80
N TYR A 190 -1.34 11.63 12.38
CA TYR A 190 0.05 11.66 12.81
C TYR A 190 0.96 12.13 11.68
N ASP A 191 1.92 13.01 11.98
CA ASP A 191 2.99 13.32 11.04
C ASP A 191 3.92 12.10 10.89
N SER A 192 4.10 11.66 9.66
CA SER A 192 4.96 10.52 9.36
C SER A 192 6.35 11.00 8.91
N LYS A 193 7.24 11.23 9.87
CA LYS A 193 8.61 11.65 9.56
C LYS A 193 9.48 10.51 9.04
N LEU A 194 9.13 9.27 9.37
CA LEU A 194 9.88 8.08 8.97
C LEU A 194 9.48 7.55 7.59
N GLY A 195 8.23 7.76 7.18
CA GLY A 195 7.77 7.31 5.86
C GLY A 195 7.41 5.83 5.76
N VAL A 196 7.34 5.10 6.87
CA VAL A 196 6.99 3.68 6.93
C VAL A 196 5.59 3.49 7.50
N LEU A 197 4.82 2.60 6.91
CA LEU A 197 3.55 2.11 7.46
C LEU A 197 3.40 0.62 7.13
N THR A 198 2.91 -0.15 8.11
CA THR A 198 2.52 -1.56 7.89
C THR A 198 1.06 -1.76 8.29
N ASN A 199 0.79 -2.55 9.32
CA ASN A 199 -0.55 -2.82 9.84
C ASN A 199 -0.57 -2.58 11.36
N SER A 200 -1.40 -3.34 12.10
CA SER A 200 -1.46 -3.27 13.57
C SER A 200 -0.13 -3.64 14.25
N PRO A 201 0.19 -3.09 15.41
CA PRO A 201 -0.54 -2.08 16.20
C PRO A 201 -0.52 -0.66 15.60
N ASP A 202 -1.05 0.32 16.37
CA ASP A 202 -1.11 1.73 15.98
C ASP A 202 0.27 2.35 15.65
N TYR A 203 0.28 3.39 14.84
CA TYR A 203 1.48 4.05 14.37
C TYR A 203 2.38 4.57 15.51
N PRO A 204 1.88 5.20 16.59
CA PRO A 204 2.69 5.58 17.73
C PRO A 204 3.36 4.40 18.45
N TRP A 205 2.69 3.25 18.52
CA TRP A 205 3.29 2.04 19.09
C TRP A 205 4.45 1.54 18.21
N GLN A 206 4.25 1.49 16.88
CA GLN A 206 5.28 1.08 15.93
C GLN A 206 6.56 1.92 16.09
N LEU A 207 6.40 3.25 16.21
CA LEU A 207 7.54 4.15 16.44
C LEU A 207 8.25 3.87 17.77
N ARG A 208 7.49 3.62 18.85
CA ARG A 208 8.08 3.28 20.16
C ARG A 208 8.84 1.94 20.10
N ASN A 209 8.31 0.96 19.37
CA ASN A 209 8.94 -0.35 19.22
C ASN A 209 10.34 -0.27 18.58
N LEU A 210 10.61 0.72 17.72
CA LEU A 210 11.94 0.91 17.12
C LEU A 210 13.05 1.08 18.17
N ASN A 211 12.74 1.60 19.36
CA ASN A 211 13.74 1.76 20.42
C ASN A 211 14.34 0.43 20.88
N ASN A 212 13.66 -0.69 20.71
CA ASN A 212 14.20 -2.01 21.03
C ASN A 212 15.32 -2.44 20.08
N TYR A 213 15.52 -1.73 18.98
CA TYR A 213 16.45 -2.05 17.90
C TYR A 213 17.56 -1.01 17.72
N VAL A 214 17.79 -0.17 18.73
CA VAL A 214 18.80 0.90 18.70
C VAL A 214 20.23 0.39 18.48
N ASN A 215 20.46 -0.90 18.74
CA ASN A 215 21.73 -1.58 18.52
C ASN A 215 22.01 -1.95 17.06
N LEU A 216 21.02 -1.90 16.19
CA LEU A 216 21.19 -2.22 14.77
C LEU A 216 21.89 -1.07 14.04
N ILE A 217 22.99 -1.40 13.37
CA ILE A 217 23.79 -0.46 12.59
C ILE A 217 24.01 -0.98 11.17
N PRO A 218 24.20 -0.10 10.18
CA PRO A 218 24.56 -0.57 8.83
C PRO A 218 25.99 -1.16 8.82
N GLY A 219 26.20 -2.13 7.93
CA GLY A 219 27.52 -2.70 7.68
C GLY A 219 27.90 -3.81 8.66
N THR A 220 29.15 -3.84 9.08
CA THR A 220 29.75 -4.92 9.87
C THR A 220 30.11 -4.47 11.26
N ALA A 221 29.69 -5.23 12.26
CA ALA A 221 30.11 -5.00 13.64
C ALA A 221 31.64 -5.20 13.82
N GLY A 222 32.28 -4.31 14.54
CA GLY A 222 33.70 -4.40 14.86
C GLY A 222 34.02 -5.58 15.78
N PRO A 223 35.30 -6.01 15.85
CA PRO A 223 35.70 -7.04 16.79
C PRO A 223 35.58 -6.55 18.24
N VAL A 224 35.22 -7.46 19.13
CA VAL A 224 35.07 -7.17 20.58
C VAL A 224 35.93 -8.12 21.39
N GLN A 225 36.72 -7.59 22.31
CA GLN A 225 37.47 -8.41 23.27
C GLN A 225 36.49 -8.95 24.34
N PHE A 226 36.45 -10.26 24.50
CA PHE A 226 35.60 -10.93 25.45
C PHE A 226 36.43 -11.89 26.33
N GLY A 227 36.91 -11.38 27.46
CA GLY A 227 37.87 -12.07 28.29
C GLY A 227 39.15 -12.44 27.49
N PRO A 228 39.56 -13.71 27.44
CA PRO A 228 40.78 -14.13 26.75
C PRO A 228 40.61 -14.30 25.24
N ILE A 229 39.39 -14.15 24.70
CA ILE A 229 39.09 -14.36 23.28
C ILE A 229 38.61 -13.08 22.59
N THR A 230 38.85 -12.99 21.30
CA THR A 230 38.32 -11.88 20.46
C THR A 230 37.16 -12.41 19.60
N LEU A 231 35.96 -11.85 19.83
CA LEU A 231 34.81 -12.13 18.98
C LEU A 231 34.94 -11.32 17.67
N ARG A 232 34.61 -11.93 16.55
CA ARG A 232 34.64 -11.32 15.22
C ARG A 232 33.37 -11.65 14.45
N ALA A 233 32.91 -10.71 13.64
CA ALA A 233 31.77 -10.95 12.77
C ALA A 233 32.08 -12.01 11.71
N PHE A 234 31.09 -12.84 11.39
CA PHE A 234 31.21 -13.88 10.32
C PHE A 234 31.03 -13.33 8.89
N GLY A 235 30.91 -12.04 8.71
CA GLY A 235 30.79 -11.45 7.37
C GLY A 235 30.16 -10.07 7.40
N ALA A 236 30.00 -9.50 6.22
CA ALA A 236 29.34 -8.20 6.03
C ALA A 236 27.84 -8.29 6.43
N GLY A 237 27.31 -7.14 6.91
CA GLY A 237 25.91 -7.06 7.32
C GLY A 237 25.64 -7.53 8.76
N SER A 238 26.67 -7.93 9.52
CA SER A 238 26.51 -8.37 10.91
C SER A 238 25.96 -7.30 11.86
N GLY A 239 26.03 -6.02 11.47
CA GLY A 239 25.37 -4.93 12.20
C GLY A 239 23.86 -5.02 12.23
N PHE A 240 23.25 -5.79 11.32
CA PHE A 240 21.82 -6.10 11.33
C PHE A 240 21.46 -7.41 12.04
N LEU A 241 22.38 -8.01 12.77
CA LEU A 241 22.07 -9.20 13.56
C LEU A 241 20.98 -8.89 14.60
N GLY A 242 19.85 -9.59 14.49
CA GLY A 242 18.65 -9.33 15.26
C GLY A 242 17.56 -8.51 14.53
N LEU A 243 17.83 -8.08 13.29
CA LEU A 243 16.77 -7.52 12.43
C LEU A 243 15.67 -8.57 12.23
N PRO A 244 14.38 -8.28 12.58
CA PRO A 244 13.33 -9.26 12.49
C PRO A 244 13.06 -9.75 11.07
N GLY A 245 12.98 -11.05 10.87
CA GLY A 245 12.80 -11.68 9.54
C GLY A 245 11.39 -12.19 9.27
N ASP A 246 10.51 -12.27 10.28
CA ASP A 246 9.15 -12.76 10.14
C ASP A 246 8.20 -11.76 9.44
N PHE A 247 7.00 -12.22 9.10
CA PHE A 247 6.01 -11.43 8.34
C PHE A 247 5.02 -10.67 9.24
N THR A 248 5.17 -10.67 10.56
CA THR A 248 4.28 -9.87 11.42
C THR A 248 4.43 -8.37 11.16
N PRO A 249 3.36 -7.57 11.30
CA PRO A 249 3.42 -6.14 11.05
C PRO A 249 4.53 -5.40 11.83
N PRO A 250 4.76 -5.66 13.15
CA PRO A 250 5.85 -5.05 13.87
C PRO A 250 7.24 -5.37 13.30
N SER A 251 7.47 -6.62 12.94
CA SER A 251 8.73 -7.06 12.33
C SER A 251 8.97 -6.43 10.97
N ARG A 252 7.93 -6.36 10.14
CA ARG A 252 8.00 -5.69 8.83
C ARG A 252 8.22 -4.19 8.98
N PHE A 253 7.59 -3.54 9.98
CA PHE A 253 7.81 -2.11 10.24
C PHE A 253 9.27 -1.82 10.58
N VAL A 254 9.85 -2.59 11.51
CA VAL A 254 11.26 -2.48 11.90
C VAL A 254 12.16 -2.70 10.69
N ARG A 255 11.98 -3.81 9.97
CA ARG A 255 12.81 -4.14 8.81
C ARG A 255 12.72 -3.06 7.71
N ALA A 256 11.52 -2.56 7.40
CA ALA A 256 11.32 -1.49 6.44
C ALA A 256 11.99 -0.18 6.87
N ALA A 257 11.86 0.19 8.14
CA ALA A 257 12.49 1.39 8.69
C ALA A 257 14.01 1.35 8.56
N PHE A 258 14.63 0.22 8.91
CA PHE A 258 16.08 0.08 8.83
C PHE A 258 16.57 -0.01 7.38
N LEU A 259 15.94 -0.80 6.52
CA LEU A 259 16.34 -0.91 5.11
C LEU A 259 16.17 0.41 4.37
N GLN A 260 15.06 1.12 4.59
CA GLN A 260 14.83 2.43 3.98
C GLN A 260 15.86 3.47 4.47
N ASN A 261 16.08 3.55 5.78
CA ASN A 261 16.91 4.61 6.37
C ASN A 261 18.40 4.44 6.06
N TYR A 262 18.86 3.19 5.90
CA TYR A 262 20.26 2.89 5.62
C TYR A 262 20.57 2.63 4.16
N SER A 263 19.56 2.61 3.28
CA SER A 263 19.79 2.61 1.84
C SER A 263 20.39 3.94 1.38
N ILE A 264 21.26 3.87 0.39
CA ILE A 264 21.87 5.08 -0.19
C ILE A 264 20.78 5.89 -0.89
N GLN A 265 20.73 7.18 -0.59
CA GLN A 265 19.88 8.13 -1.28
C GLN A 265 20.26 8.18 -2.77
N GLN A 266 19.30 7.90 -3.64
CA GLN A 266 19.50 7.88 -5.09
C GLN A 266 19.57 9.30 -5.67
N ASP A 267 20.16 9.41 -6.86
CA ASP A 267 20.34 10.71 -7.52
C ASP A 267 19.00 11.23 -8.08
N THR A 268 18.18 10.34 -8.65
CA THR A 268 16.89 10.68 -9.28
C THR A 268 15.71 10.01 -8.62
N SER A 269 14.51 10.56 -8.85
CA SER A 269 13.25 9.95 -8.38
C SER A 269 13.01 8.59 -9.05
N TYR A 270 13.38 8.44 -10.34
CA TYR A 270 13.34 7.16 -11.04
C TYR A 270 14.20 6.09 -10.34
N ASP A 271 15.45 6.42 -10.03
CA ASP A 271 16.35 5.48 -9.34
C ASP A 271 15.82 5.14 -7.94
N SER A 272 15.19 6.11 -7.26
CA SER A 272 14.51 5.88 -5.99
C SER A 272 13.30 4.94 -6.14
N ALA A 273 12.53 5.04 -7.23
CA ALA A 273 11.45 4.10 -7.50
C ALA A 273 12.00 2.68 -7.74
N MET A 274 13.09 2.52 -8.46
CA MET A 274 13.75 1.22 -8.65
C MET A 274 14.31 0.69 -7.32
N GLN A 275 14.95 1.54 -6.52
CA GLN A 275 15.43 1.18 -5.18
C GLN A 275 14.30 0.73 -4.26
N ALA A 276 13.11 1.34 -4.39
CA ALA A 276 11.94 0.94 -3.59
C ALA A 276 11.53 -0.52 -3.88
N PHE A 277 11.57 -0.97 -5.13
CA PHE A 277 11.33 -2.37 -5.47
C PHE A 277 12.39 -3.29 -4.86
N HIS A 278 13.67 -2.90 -4.87
CA HIS A 278 14.74 -3.69 -4.21
C HIS A 278 14.49 -3.83 -2.70
N ILE A 279 14.10 -2.75 -2.02
CA ILE A 279 13.76 -2.82 -0.60
C ILE A 279 12.54 -3.70 -0.39
N LEU A 280 11.47 -3.50 -1.18
CA LEU A 280 10.20 -4.20 -1.01
C LEU A 280 10.26 -5.69 -1.37
N ASN A 281 11.24 -6.15 -2.16
CA ASN A 281 11.49 -7.57 -2.38
C ASN A 281 11.78 -8.34 -1.08
N ASN A 282 12.22 -7.66 0.00
CA ASN A 282 12.38 -8.26 1.33
C ASN A 282 11.04 -8.53 2.05
N PHE A 283 9.93 -8.10 1.48
CA PHE A 283 8.59 -8.24 2.03
C PHE A 283 7.67 -9.06 1.11
N ASP A 284 8.23 -9.62 0.06
CA ASP A 284 7.51 -10.51 -0.86
C ASP A 284 7.17 -11.82 -0.14
N VAL A 285 5.88 -12.08 0.04
CA VAL A 285 5.37 -13.27 0.73
C VAL A 285 5.12 -14.36 -0.31
N PRO A 286 5.89 -15.46 -0.27
CA PRO A 286 5.66 -16.59 -1.17
C PRO A 286 4.30 -17.24 -0.91
N LEU A 287 3.67 -17.75 -1.97
CA LEU A 287 2.42 -18.50 -1.87
C LEU A 287 2.51 -19.61 -0.81
N GLY A 288 1.55 -19.64 0.11
CA GLY A 288 1.41 -20.71 1.08
C GLY A 288 2.29 -20.62 2.32
N THR A 289 3.00 -19.50 2.53
CA THR A 289 3.83 -19.32 3.74
C THR A 289 3.12 -18.61 4.88
N GLU A 290 1.98 -18.00 4.62
CA GLU A 290 1.20 -17.23 5.61
C GLU A 290 -0.28 -17.57 5.48
N TYR A 291 -0.87 -18.19 6.53
CA TYR A 291 -2.28 -18.58 6.56
C TYR A 291 -2.80 -18.67 7.99
N ALA A 292 -4.13 -18.67 8.15
CA ALA A 292 -4.77 -18.72 9.46
C ALA A 292 -4.57 -20.08 10.16
N PRO A 293 -4.49 -20.10 11.51
CA PRO A 293 -4.33 -21.34 12.28
C PRO A 293 -5.42 -22.38 11.94
N GLY A 294 -5.01 -23.64 11.79
CA GLY A 294 -5.92 -24.77 11.53
C GLY A 294 -6.49 -24.80 10.12
N ARG A 295 -6.04 -23.95 9.22
CA ARG A 295 -6.44 -23.97 7.80
C ARG A 295 -5.27 -24.45 6.94
N ALA A 296 -5.54 -25.43 6.07
CA ALA A 296 -4.63 -25.72 4.98
C ALA A 296 -4.77 -24.63 3.91
N PRO A 297 -3.68 -24.24 3.22
CA PRO A 297 -3.77 -23.35 2.08
C PRO A 297 -4.71 -23.91 1.01
N VAL A 298 -5.79 -23.19 0.72
CA VAL A 298 -6.76 -23.57 -0.31
C VAL A 298 -6.77 -22.46 -1.36
N ASN A 299 -6.65 -22.82 -2.61
CA ASN A 299 -6.63 -21.94 -3.79
C ASN A 299 -5.45 -20.96 -3.76
N MET A 300 -5.62 -19.79 -3.18
CA MET A 300 -4.59 -18.77 -3.05
C MET A 300 -4.40 -18.43 -1.59
N PRO A 301 -3.52 -19.16 -0.87
CA PRO A 301 -3.07 -18.73 0.45
C PRO A 301 -2.34 -17.39 0.30
N SER A 302 -2.11 -16.69 1.41
CA SER A 302 -1.49 -15.37 1.41
C SER A 302 -0.28 -15.27 0.49
N ALA A 303 -0.24 -14.21 -0.28
CA ALA A 303 0.85 -13.85 -1.18
C ALA A 303 0.90 -12.34 -1.37
N THR A 304 2.06 -11.81 -1.73
CA THR A 304 2.18 -10.45 -2.25
C THR A 304 1.56 -10.39 -3.63
N GLN A 305 0.37 -9.82 -3.73
CA GLN A 305 -0.38 -9.79 -4.99
C GLN A 305 0.16 -8.77 -5.98
N TRP A 306 0.62 -7.63 -5.47
CA TRP A 306 1.33 -6.63 -6.27
C TRP A 306 2.20 -5.72 -5.40
N THR A 307 3.18 -5.11 -6.08
CA THR A 307 4.05 -4.06 -5.55
C THR A 307 3.93 -2.84 -6.42
N ILE A 308 3.80 -1.67 -5.81
CA ILE A 308 3.71 -0.37 -6.48
C ILE A 308 4.81 0.57 -5.98
N ALA A 309 5.35 1.39 -6.88
CA ALA A 309 6.13 2.58 -6.55
C ALA A 309 5.53 3.78 -7.30
N THR A 310 5.21 4.83 -6.55
CA THR A 310 4.57 6.04 -7.05
C THR A 310 5.57 7.18 -6.97
N ASP A 311 6.09 7.57 -8.11
CA ASP A 311 6.99 8.70 -8.28
C ASP A 311 6.16 9.98 -8.40
N MET A 312 6.17 10.80 -7.35
CA MET A 312 5.40 12.05 -7.31
C MET A 312 6.08 13.20 -8.03
N HIS A 313 7.40 13.11 -8.29
CA HIS A 313 8.15 14.10 -9.03
C HIS A 313 7.87 13.99 -10.54
N ASP A 314 8.10 12.79 -11.10
CA ASP A 314 7.88 12.54 -12.52
C ASP A 314 6.42 12.19 -12.84
N LYS A 315 5.58 12.01 -11.81
CA LYS A 315 4.17 11.61 -11.90
C LYS A 315 3.96 10.30 -12.65
N VAL A 316 4.76 9.32 -12.28
CA VAL A 316 4.70 7.97 -12.86
C VAL A 316 4.40 6.94 -11.77
N VAL A 317 3.45 6.07 -12.05
CA VAL A 317 3.14 4.91 -11.22
C VAL A 317 3.79 3.69 -11.85
N TYR A 318 4.67 3.01 -11.11
CA TYR A 318 5.30 1.75 -11.50
C TYR A 318 4.68 0.60 -10.69
N TYR A 319 4.46 -0.55 -11.31
CA TYR A 319 3.94 -1.70 -10.58
C TYR A 319 4.38 -3.03 -11.22
N ASN A 320 4.37 -4.08 -10.41
CA ASN A 320 4.41 -5.47 -10.83
C ASN A 320 3.41 -6.31 -10.01
N THR A 321 3.19 -7.54 -10.41
CA THR A 321 2.23 -8.43 -9.75
C THR A 321 2.87 -9.80 -9.46
N MET A 322 2.18 -10.61 -8.67
CA MET A 322 2.60 -11.99 -8.39
C MET A 322 2.66 -12.89 -9.65
N TYR A 323 1.94 -12.52 -10.70
CA TYR A 323 1.90 -13.28 -11.96
C TYR A 323 2.92 -12.82 -12.98
N ASN A 324 3.31 -11.54 -12.90
CA ASN A 324 4.25 -10.95 -13.85
C ASN A 324 5.09 -9.89 -13.12
N ARG A 325 6.35 -10.23 -12.88
CA ARG A 325 7.33 -9.37 -12.19
C ARG A 325 7.93 -8.29 -13.08
N THR A 326 7.66 -8.33 -14.39
CA THR A 326 8.04 -7.24 -15.30
C THR A 326 7.38 -5.94 -14.86
N LEU A 327 8.17 -4.88 -14.68
CA LEU A 327 7.65 -3.57 -14.31
C LEU A 327 6.83 -2.98 -15.44
N ARG A 328 5.67 -2.47 -15.08
CA ARG A 328 4.76 -1.68 -15.94
C ARG A 328 4.64 -0.29 -15.35
N SER A 329 4.36 0.69 -16.19
CA SER A 329 4.23 2.08 -15.75
C SER A 329 3.01 2.76 -16.35
N ILE A 330 2.45 3.69 -15.59
CA ILE A 330 1.40 4.61 -16.02
C ILE A 330 1.93 6.03 -15.78
N ASP A 331 2.15 6.76 -16.86
CA ASP A 331 2.65 8.13 -16.84
C ASP A 331 1.44 9.11 -16.87
N LEU A 332 1.19 9.79 -15.76
CA LEU A 332 0.07 10.70 -15.61
C LEU A 332 0.20 11.92 -16.52
N ASN A 333 1.43 12.31 -16.89
CA ASN A 333 1.63 13.44 -17.80
C ASN A 333 1.14 13.15 -19.23
N LYS A 334 0.92 11.87 -19.58
CA LYS A 334 0.37 11.45 -20.87
C LYS A 334 -1.16 11.31 -20.88
N ILE A 335 -1.82 11.64 -19.77
CA ILE A 335 -3.26 11.49 -19.62
C ILE A 335 -3.91 12.88 -19.65
N ASP A 336 -4.77 13.13 -20.62
CA ASP A 336 -5.63 14.32 -20.64
C ASP A 336 -6.84 14.12 -19.72
N PHE A 337 -6.63 14.38 -18.43
CA PHE A 337 -7.69 14.23 -17.42
C PHE A 337 -8.91 15.15 -17.61
N ALA A 338 -8.83 16.13 -18.47
CA ALA A 338 -9.97 16.99 -18.78
C ALA A 338 -10.93 16.33 -19.80
N ASN A 339 -10.42 15.49 -20.69
CA ASN A 339 -11.18 14.95 -21.82
C ASN A 339 -11.28 13.41 -21.82
N ILE A 340 -10.47 12.69 -21.04
CA ILE A 340 -10.54 11.25 -20.99
C ILE A 340 -11.83 10.77 -20.30
N ALA A 341 -12.38 9.65 -20.73
CA ALA A 341 -13.46 8.98 -19.98
C ALA A 341 -12.88 8.17 -18.81
N PHE A 342 -13.70 7.88 -17.82
CA PHE A 342 -13.37 6.90 -16.77
C PHE A 342 -13.03 5.55 -17.40
N GLN A 343 -11.93 4.95 -16.92
CA GLN A 343 -11.45 3.64 -17.38
C GLN A 343 -11.06 2.76 -16.20
N SER A 344 -11.23 1.45 -16.39
CA SER A 344 -10.72 0.45 -15.46
C SER A 344 -10.21 -0.75 -16.26
N HIS A 345 -9.02 -1.21 -15.90
CA HIS A 345 -8.33 -2.30 -16.59
C HIS A 345 -7.69 -3.25 -15.58
N PRO A 346 -7.67 -4.58 -15.82
CA PRO A 346 -6.95 -5.50 -14.95
C PRO A 346 -5.45 -5.16 -14.92
N LEU A 347 -4.80 -5.38 -13.78
CA LEU A 347 -3.34 -5.18 -13.67
C LEU A 347 -2.58 -6.13 -14.60
N ASP A 348 -3.08 -7.35 -14.79
CA ASP A 348 -2.48 -8.34 -15.68
C ASP A 348 -3.42 -8.67 -16.83
N THR A 349 -3.01 -8.35 -18.04
CA THR A 349 -3.62 -8.86 -19.27
C THR A 349 -3.08 -10.26 -19.63
N VAL A 350 -1.87 -10.56 -19.19
CA VAL A 350 -1.21 -11.86 -19.33
C VAL A 350 -0.64 -12.26 -17.97
N ARG A 351 -1.12 -13.38 -17.43
CA ARG A 351 -0.69 -13.94 -16.14
C ARG A 351 0.49 -14.89 -16.34
N ALA A 352 1.58 -14.38 -16.86
CA ALA A 352 2.80 -15.13 -17.07
C ALA A 352 4.01 -14.18 -17.04
N GLU A 353 5.12 -14.69 -16.52
CA GLU A 353 6.38 -13.94 -16.55
C GLU A 353 6.83 -13.69 -17.98
N THR A 354 7.33 -12.49 -18.24
CA THR A 354 7.98 -12.16 -19.50
C THR A 354 9.43 -12.61 -19.45
N ILE A 355 9.71 -13.73 -20.08
CA ILE A 355 11.09 -14.25 -20.19
C ILE A 355 11.72 -13.70 -21.46
N ILE A 356 12.80 -12.94 -21.30
CA ILE A 356 13.58 -12.41 -22.41
C ILE A 356 14.79 -13.34 -22.63
N PRO A 357 14.81 -14.15 -23.69
CA PRO A 357 15.93 -15.05 -23.95
C PRO A 357 17.17 -14.24 -24.30
N VAL A 358 18.30 -14.60 -23.68
CA VAL A 358 19.60 -14.03 -24.03
C VAL A 358 20.03 -14.61 -25.35
N GLN A 359 20.37 -13.75 -26.31
CA GLN A 359 20.98 -14.20 -27.57
C GLN A 359 22.46 -14.51 -27.35
N ILE A 360 22.83 -15.75 -27.60
CA ILE A 360 24.21 -16.19 -27.55
C ILE A 360 24.76 -16.12 -28.98
N ASN A 361 25.62 -15.14 -29.24
CA ASN A 361 26.31 -15.03 -30.52
C ASN A 361 27.40 -16.12 -30.60
N GLY A 362 27.37 -16.90 -31.65
CA GLY A 362 28.43 -17.89 -31.95
C GLY A 362 28.27 -19.21 -31.21
N ALA A 363 27.12 -19.89 -31.39
CA ALA A 363 27.11 -21.33 -31.12
C ALA A 363 28.22 -21.97 -31.97
N PRO A 364 29.18 -22.75 -31.40
CA PRO A 364 30.16 -23.44 -32.19
C PRO A 364 29.42 -24.35 -33.17
N THR A 365 29.63 -24.12 -34.46
CA THR A 365 29.25 -25.12 -35.48
C THR A 365 30.03 -26.38 -35.16
N ASN A 366 29.37 -27.38 -34.62
CA ASN A 366 29.93 -28.70 -34.49
C ASN A 366 30.35 -29.14 -35.89
N ARG A 367 31.67 -29.19 -36.14
CA ARG A 367 32.24 -29.86 -37.25
C ARG A 367 32.40 -31.33 -36.92
#